data_27d347b0570672a93cf038c13aff41d4
#
_entry.id   27d347b0570672a93cf038c13aff41d4
#
_cell.length_a   1.000
_cell.length_b   1.000
_cell.length_c   1.000
_cell.angle_alpha   90.00
_cell.angle_beta   90.00
_cell.angle_gamma   90.00
#
_symmetry.space_group_name_H-M   'P 1'
#
loop_
_entity.id
_entity.type
_entity.pdbx_description
1 polymer ?
#
loop_
_entity_poly.entity_id
_entity_poly.type
_entity_poly.pdbx_seq_one_letter_code
_entity_poly.pdbx_strand_id
1 'polypeptide(L)'
;MNSDLNYTPSSKTIEIMRELRNILPSGMICFVEKSHEVRTFSQMPRAPKVKLPVKFDLSFPSFFFDALRLNDSYHDGAIIVENIKNGWQVVALSFRLHPPQSKIISRANKGSAFNSAAAMSEDQNVTEIIGWNKDAIWVFKNGEHTEFSICG
;
A
#
# COMPACT_ATOMS: atom_id res chain seq x y z
N MET A 1 -12.70 -7.77 21.22
CA MET A 1 -11.52 -6.96 21.42
C MET A 1 -11.43 -5.87 20.36
N ASN A 2 -11.37 -4.64 20.78
CA ASN A 2 -11.45 -3.51 19.85
C ASN A 2 -10.10 -2.89 19.54
N SER A 3 -9.08 -3.73 19.46
CA SER A 3 -7.74 -3.24 19.15
C SER A 3 -7.69 -2.50 17.81
N ASP A 4 -8.59 -2.88 16.89
CA ASP A 4 -8.61 -2.24 15.57
C ASP A 4 -9.03 -0.78 15.61
N LEU A 5 -9.86 -0.42 16.60
CA LEU A 5 -10.28 0.97 16.76
C LEU A 5 -9.14 1.88 17.21
N ASN A 6 -8.11 1.29 17.81
CA ASN A 6 -6.96 2.02 18.32
C ASN A 6 -5.67 1.66 17.58
N TYR A 7 -5.82 1.08 16.38
CA TYR A 7 -4.65 0.69 15.59
C TYR A 7 -3.81 1.90 15.22
N THR A 8 -2.51 1.78 15.46
CA THR A 8 -1.54 2.81 15.08
C THR A 8 -0.39 2.12 14.37
N PRO A 9 0.01 2.60 13.19
CA PRO A 9 1.18 2.04 12.53
C PRO A 9 2.41 2.19 13.42
N SER A 10 3.36 1.26 13.30
CA SER A 10 4.61 1.34 14.04
C SER A 10 5.35 2.64 13.69
N SER A 11 6.17 3.12 14.62
CA SER A 11 6.95 4.33 14.37
C SER A 11 7.86 4.20 13.16
N LYS A 12 8.39 3.00 12.93
CA LYS A 12 9.20 2.71 11.75
C LYS A 12 8.39 2.86 10.47
N THR A 13 7.18 2.32 10.44
CA THR A 13 6.29 2.46 9.29
C THR A 13 5.98 3.92 9.03
N ILE A 14 5.70 4.69 10.07
CA ILE A 14 5.42 6.12 9.92
C ILE A 14 6.61 6.86 9.31
N GLU A 15 7.83 6.54 9.73
CA GLU A 15 9.03 7.15 9.16
C GLU A 15 9.18 6.82 7.68
N ILE A 16 8.96 5.57 7.31
CA ILE A 16 8.99 5.16 5.90
C ILE A 16 7.94 5.93 5.11
N MET A 17 6.73 6.05 5.65
CA MET A 17 5.63 6.75 4.99
C MET A 17 5.95 8.23 4.78
N ARG A 18 6.58 8.88 5.75
CA ARG A 18 6.98 10.28 5.61
C ARG A 18 7.96 10.47 4.47
N GLU A 19 8.94 9.58 4.36
CA GLU A 19 9.92 9.64 3.28
C GLU A 19 9.27 9.37 1.92
N LEU A 20 8.41 8.36 1.84
CA LEU A 20 7.70 8.05 0.59
C LEU A 20 6.82 9.22 0.15
N ARG A 21 6.18 9.88 1.10
CA ARG A 21 5.30 11.00 0.81
C ARG A 21 6.07 12.19 0.22
N ASN A 22 7.32 12.37 0.63
CA ASN A 22 8.18 13.41 0.05
C ASN A 22 8.55 13.08 -1.39
N ILE A 23 8.59 11.80 -1.74
CA ILE A 23 8.93 11.33 -3.07
C ILE A 23 7.69 11.30 -3.97
N LEU A 24 6.56 10.85 -3.41
CA LEU A 24 5.33 10.65 -4.14
C LEU A 24 4.16 11.18 -3.32
N PRO A 25 3.47 12.25 -3.78
CA PRO A 25 2.42 12.90 -2.99
C PRO A 25 1.22 12.01 -2.66
N SER A 26 0.97 10.97 -3.44
CA SER A 26 -0.09 10.01 -3.14
C SER A 26 0.33 8.64 -3.58
N GLY A 27 -0.08 7.63 -2.83
CA GLY A 27 0.26 6.25 -3.16
C GLY A 27 -0.45 5.26 -2.26
N MET A 28 -0.11 3.99 -2.43
CA MET A 28 -0.76 2.90 -1.72
C MET A 28 0.20 1.74 -1.51
N ILE A 29 0.18 1.17 -0.32
CA ILE A 29 0.94 -0.03 0.01
C ILE A 29 -0.04 -1.08 0.51
N CYS A 30 0.05 -2.28 -0.04
CA CYS A 30 -0.78 -3.41 0.37
C CYS A 30 0.11 -4.44 1.06
N PHE A 31 -0.16 -4.71 2.34
CA PHE A 31 0.57 -5.70 3.13
C PHE A 31 -0.19 -7.02 3.10
N VAL A 32 0.50 -8.08 2.67
CA VAL A 32 -0.12 -9.40 2.50
C VAL A 32 0.72 -10.50 3.14
N GLU A 33 0.06 -11.60 3.50
CA GLU A 33 0.76 -12.78 3.99
C GLU A 33 1.34 -13.60 2.84
N LYS A 34 0.55 -13.80 1.79
CA LYS A 34 0.98 -14.54 0.59
C LYS A 34 0.40 -13.88 -0.64
N SER A 35 1.23 -13.12 -1.35
CA SER A 35 0.75 -12.35 -2.50
C SER A 35 0.18 -13.24 -3.61
N HIS A 36 0.72 -14.44 -3.80
CA HIS A 36 0.26 -15.36 -4.84
C HIS A 36 -1.14 -15.90 -4.59
N GLU A 37 -1.66 -15.78 -3.36
CA GLU A 37 -3.01 -16.21 -3.03
C GLU A 37 -4.04 -15.10 -3.21
N VAL A 38 -3.60 -13.88 -3.50
CA VAL A 38 -4.52 -12.78 -3.76
C VAL A 38 -4.77 -12.71 -5.27
N ARG A 39 -5.90 -13.31 -5.67
CA ARG A 39 -6.22 -13.48 -7.10
C ARG A 39 -6.61 -12.21 -7.81
N THR A 40 -6.90 -11.16 -7.04
CA THR A 40 -7.35 -9.89 -7.58
C THR A 40 -6.22 -8.90 -7.78
N PHE A 41 -4.98 -9.37 -7.70
CA PHE A 41 -3.82 -8.57 -8.06
C PHE A 41 -3.45 -8.79 -9.53
N SER A 42 -3.04 -7.74 -10.21
CA SER A 42 -2.43 -7.88 -11.52
C SER A 42 -1.26 -6.92 -11.66
N GLN A 43 -0.19 -7.42 -12.25
CA GLN A 43 1.00 -6.62 -12.48
C GLN A 43 0.79 -5.71 -13.68
N MET A 44 1.18 -4.44 -13.52
CA MET A 44 1.29 -3.54 -14.65
C MET A 44 2.74 -3.58 -15.12
N PRO A 45 3.01 -4.06 -16.37
CA PRO A 45 4.38 -4.19 -16.83
C PRO A 45 5.11 -2.85 -16.85
N ARG A 46 6.34 -2.83 -16.35
CA ARG A 46 7.20 -1.66 -16.35
C ARG A 46 8.60 -2.07 -16.82
N ALA A 47 9.25 -1.19 -17.54
CA ALA A 47 10.60 -1.42 -18.02
C ALA A 47 11.43 -0.17 -17.81
N PRO A 48 12.71 -0.30 -17.42
CA PRO A 48 13.37 -1.55 -17.06
C PRO A 48 12.84 -2.10 -15.73
N LYS A 49 12.96 -3.41 -15.54
CA LYS A 49 12.51 -4.05 -14.30
C LYS A 49 13.47 -3.73 -13.16
N VAL A 50 12.91 -3.48 -11.98
CA VAL A 50 13.70 -3.30 -10.77
C VAL A 50 13.92 -4.65 -10.09
N LYS A 51 14.96 -4.71 -9.28
CA LYS A 51 15.36 -5.96 -8.64
C LYS A 51 14.60 -6.15 -7.33
N LEU A 52 13.70 -7.10 -7.30
CA LEU A 52 12.88 -7.42 -6.13
C LEU A 52 13.09 -8.88 -5.74
N PRO A 53 12.86 -9.29 -4.47
CA PRO A 53 12.35 -8.46 -3.39
C PRO A 53 13.42 -7.61 -2.70
N VAL A 54 12.98 -6.57 -1.99
CA VAL A 54 13.84 -5.77 -1.12
C VAL A 54 13.15 -5.60 0.22
N LYS A 55 13.93 -5.38 1.27
CA LYS A 55 13.33 -5.19 2.60
C LYS A 55 12.47 -3.94 2.65
N PHE A 56 11.36 -4.04 3.39
CA PHE A 56 10.54 -2.87 3.66
C PHE A 56 11.07 -2.23 4.94
N ASP A 57 12.05 -1.35 4.78
CA ASP A 57 12.69 -0.63 5.87
C ASP A 57 13.03 0.80 5.43
N LEU A 58 13.84 1.48 6.22
CA LEU A 58 14.18 2.88 5.93
C LEU A 58 15.03 3.07 4.67
N SER A 59 15.53 1.99 4.09
CA SER A 59 16.25 2.06 2.81
C SER A 59 15.29 2.00 1.61
N PHE A 60 14.03 1.57 1.83
CA PHE A 60 13.09 1.41 0.73
C PHE A 60 12.76 2.73 0.02
N PRO A 61 12.55 3.87 0.70
CA PRO A 61 12.24 5.10 -0.02
C PRO A 61 13.29 5.47 -1.06
N SER A 62 14.57 5.29 -0.76
CA SER A 62 15.63 5.56 -1.72
C SER A 62 15.56 4.61 -2.92
N PHE A 63 15.28 3.32 -2.66
CA PHE A 63 15.09 2.34 -3.72
C PHE A 63 13.92 2.73 -4.63
N PHE A 64 12.81 3.15 -4.02
CA PHE A 64 11.62 3.54 -4.77
C PHE A 64 11.87 4.81 -5.61
N PHE A 65 12.60 5.76 -5.04
CA PHE A 65 12.99 6.96 -5.77
C PHE A 65 13.79 6.60 -7.02
N ASP A 66 14.74 5.68 -6.89
CA ASP A 66 15.55 5.24 -8.02
C ASP A 66 14.70 4.53 -9.07
N ALA A 67 13.72 3.73 -8.64
CA ALA A 67 12.79 3.08 -9.57
C ALA A 67 11.99 4.11 -10.36
N LEU A 68 11.51 5.16 -9.72
CA LEU A 68 10.77 6.22 -10.38
C LEU A 68 11.63 6.98 -11.39
N ARG A 69 12.93 7.09 -11.13
CA ARG A 69 13.86 7.71 -12.07
C ARG A 69 14.10 6.85 -13.30
N LEU A 70 14.04 5.52 -13.14
CA LEU A 70 14.15 4.62 -14.28
C LEU A 70 12.90 4.67 -15.15
N ASN A 71 11.74 4.69 -14.53
CA ASN A 71 10.46 4.80 -15.22
C ASN A 71 9.44 5.41 -14.27
N ASP A 72 9.02 6.63 -14.58
CA ASP A 72 8.08 7.39 -13.78
C ASP A 72 6.77 6.65 -13.55
N SER A 73 6.39 5.77 -14.48
CA SER A 73 5.15 4.99 -14.38
C SER A 73 5.12 4.04 -13.18
N TYR A 74 6.24 3.82 -12.50
CA TYR A 74 6.25 3.05 -11.26
C TYR A 74 5.41 3.70 -10.15
N HIS A 75 5.00 4.97 -10.33
CA HIS A 75 4.11 5.62 -9.37
C HIS A 75 2.68 5.06 -9.41
N ASP A 76 2.29 4.44 -10.53
CA ASP A 76 0.96 3.88 -10.68
C ASP A 76 0.81 2.57 -9.91
N GLY A 77 -0.38 2.36 -9.38
CA GLY A 77 -0.73 1.11 -8.70
C GLY A 77 -0.21 1.06 -7.27
N ALA A 78 -0.29 -0.12 -6.70
CA ALA A 78 0.09 -0.35 -5.31
C ALA A 78 1.46 -1.00 -5.20
N ILE A 79 2.14 -0.68 -4.11
CA ILE A 79 3.35 -1.38 -3.68
C ILE A 79 2.89 -2.59 -2.88
N ILE A 80 3.37 -3.79 -3.20
CA ILE A 80 2.98 -5.00 -2.50
C ILE A 80 4.11 -5.41 -1.56
N VAL A 81 3.78 -5.54 -0.27
CA VAL A 81 4.72 -5.94 0.78
C VAL A 81 4.23 -7.26 1.37
N GLU A 82 5.08 -8.28 1.32
CA GLU A 82 4.73 -9.62 1.74
C GLU A 82 5.50 -10.01 2.99
N ASN A 83 4.86 -10.77 3.88
CA ASN A 83 5.51 -11.29 5.06
C ASN A 83 6.29 -12.56 4.68
N ILE A 84 7.60 -12.45 4.62
CA ILE A 84 8.47 -13.55 4.25
C ILE A 84 9.41 -13.84 5.42
N LYS A 85 9.32 -15.07 5.96
CA LYS A 85 10.21 -15.52 7.05
C LYS A 85 10.22 -14.53 8.22
N ASN A 86 9.02 -14.11 8.65
CA ASN A 86 8.82 -13.19 9.77
C ASN A 86 9.38 -11.78 9.52
N GLY A 87 9.54 -11.40 8.26
CA GLY A 87 9.95 -10.05 7.88
C GLY A 87 9.13 -9.54 6.72
N TRP A 88 8.96 -8.23 6.64
CA TRP A 88 8.22 -7.62 5.54
C TRP A 88 9.16 -7.26 4.41
N GLN A 89 8.84 -7.71 3.20
CA GLN A 89 9.64 -7.44 2.01
C GLN A 89 8.76 -6.91 0.90
N VAL A 90 9.28 -5.92 0.17
CA VAL A 90 8.59 -5.40 -1.02
C VAL A 90 8.82 -6.40 -2.14
N VAL A 91 7.74 -6.99 -2.64
CA VAL A 91 7.81 -8.03 -3.68
C VAL A 91 7.33 -7.54 -5.03
N ALA A 92 6.62 -6.40 -5.08
CA ALA A 92 6.11 -5.89 -6.34
C ALA A 92 5.86 -4.38 -6.26
N LEU A 93 6.02 -3.73 -7.39
CA LEU A 93 5.64 -2.34 -7.61
C LEU A 93 4.64 -2.29 -8.76
N SER A 94 3.80 -1.26 -8.77
CA SER A 94 2.82 -1.04 -9.85
C SER A 94 1.85 -2.21 -10.02
N PHE A 95 1.32 -2.72 -8.92
CA PHE A 95 0.26 -3.73 -8.98
C PHE A 95 -1.10 -3.05 -8.93
N ARG A 96 -2.00 -3.52 -9.79
CA ARG A 96 -3.39 -3.08 -9.77
C ARG A 96 -4.19 -3.97 -8.85
N LEU A 97 -5.02 -3.35 -8.01
CA LEU A 97 -5.93 -4.07 -7.13
C LEU A 97 -7.29 -4.15 -7.83
N HIS A 98 -7.85 -5.36 -7.90
CA HIS A 98 -9.14 -5.61 -8.55
C HIS A 98 -10.12 -6.21 -7.55
N PRO A 99 -10.67 -5.44 -6.61
CA PRO A 99 -11.65 -5.98 -5.68
C PRO A 99 -12.93 -6.36 -6.42
N PRO A 100 -13.67 -7.38 -5.92
CA PRO A 100 -14.98 -7.68 -6.50
C PRO A 100 -15.89 -6.47 -6.43
N GLN A 101 -16.63 -6.19 -7.51
CA GLN A 101 -17.54 -5.04 -7.55
C GLN A 101 -18.57 -5.08 -6.43
N SER A 102 -19.03 -6.27 -6.06
CA SER A 102 -20.00 -6.45 -4.98
C SER A 102 -19.47 -5.99 -3.62
N LYS A 103 -18.16 -5.85 -3.48
CA LYS A 103 -17.54 -5.40 -2.23
C LYS A 103 -17.31 -3.90 -2.18
N ILE A 104 -17.42 -3.22 -3.31
CA ILE A 104 -17.14 -1.78 -3.38
C ILE A 104 -18.38 -1.01 -2.93
N ILE A 105 -18.21 -0.26 -1.86
CA ILE A 105 -19.24 0.65 -1.36
C ILE A 105 -18.76 2.08 -1.63
N SER A 106 -19.49 2.77 -2.49
CA SER A 106 -19.13 4.13 -2.86
C SER A 106 -19.38 5.08 -1.67
N ARG A 107 -18.34 5.80 -1.26
CA ARG A 107 -18.43 6.77 -0.19
C ARG A 107 -18.37 8.18 -0.77
N ALA A 108 -19.22 9.04 -0.27
CA ALA A 108 -19.28 10.42 -0.75
C ALA A 108 -17.93 11.10 -0.59
N ASN A 109 -17.51 11.80 -1.64
CA ASN A 109 -16.26 12.57 -1.66
C ASN A 109 -14.98 11.74 -1.54
N LYS A 110 -15.07 10.42 -1.79
CA LYS A 110 -13.92 9.54 -1.83
C LYS A 110 -13.72 9.00 -3.24
N GLY A 111 -12.47 8.95 -3.68
CA GLY A 111 -12.14 8.48 -5.02
C GLY A 111 -12.18 6.96 -5.14
N SER A 112 -12.04 6.47 -6.38
CA SER A 112 -12.06 5.04 -6.66
C SER A 112 -10.93 4.28 -5.97
N ALA A 113 -9.75 4.91 -5.84
CA ALA A 113 -8.63 4.27 -5.16
C ALA A 113 -8.95 4.00 -3.70
N PHE A 114 -9.57 4.98 -3.01
CA PHE A 114 -9.99 4.81 -1.62
C PHE A 114 -11.00 3.67 -1.49
N ASN A 115 -12.02 3.66 -2.35
CA ASN A 115 -13.06 2.65 -2.29
C ASN A 115 -12.54 1.25 -2.64
N SER A 116 -11.62 1.16 -3.59
CA SER A 116 -10.97 -0.10 -3.94
C SER A 116 -10.11 -0.63 -2.81
N ALA A 117 -9.38 0.25 -2.13
CA ALA A 117 -8.57 -0.14 -0.98
C ALA A 117 -9.43 -0.69 0.15
N ALA A 118 -10.54 -0.01 0.45
CA ALA A 118 -11.45 -0.47 1.49
C ALA A 118 -11.98 -1.87 1.16
N ALA A 119 -12.42 -2.09 -0.08
CA ALA A 119 -12.95 -3.39 -0.49
C ALA A 119 -11.87 -4.48 -0.48
N MET A 120 -10.65 -4.17 -0.98
CA MET A 120 -9.55 -5.12 -0.98
C MET A 120 -9.11 -5.52 0.42
N SER A 121 -9.23 -4.61 1.38
CA SER A 121 -8.81 -4.90 2.76
C SER A 121 -9.68 -5.97 3.43
N GLU A 122 -10.79 -6.37 2.80
CA GLU A 122 -11.61 -7.48 3.30
C GLU A 122 -11.07 -8.86 2.90
N ASP A 123 -10.12 -8.91 1.96
CA ASP A 123 -9.50 -10.18 1.56
C ASP A 123 -8.72 -10.75 2.75
N GLN A 124 -8.94 -12.02 3.06
CA GLN A 124 -8.31 -12.65 4.22
C GLN A 124 -6.80 -12.71 4.14
N ASN A 125 -6.22 -12.63 2.95
CA ASN A 125 -4.77 -12.64 2.76
C ASN A 125 -4.17 -11.24 2.84
N VAL A 126 -5.00 -10.21 2.92
CA VAL A 126 -4.55 -8.83 3.05
C VAL A 126 -4.55 -8.46 4.53
N THR A 127 -3.37 -8.15 5.06
CA THR A 127 -3.23 -7.74 6.46
C THR A 127 -3.76 -6.34 6.65
N GLU A 128 -3.34 -5.43 5.79
CA GLU A 128 -3.80 -4.04 5.81
C GLU A 128 -3.36 -3.36 4.53
N ILE A 129 -4.00 -2.25 4.22
CA ILE A 129 -3.61 -1.39 3.10
C ILE A 129 -3.39 0.01 3.67
N ILE A 130 -2.27 0.62 3.33
CA ILE A 130 -2.00 2.00 3.72
C ILE A 130 -2.02 2.85 2.46
N GLY A 131 -2.90 3.84 2.44
CA GLY A 131 -2.94 4.83 1.38
C GLY A 131 -2.56 6.19 1.93
N TRP A 132 -2.02 7.06 1.09
CA TRP A 132 -1.69 8.42 1.53
C TRP A 132 -1.90 9.42 0.41
N ASN A 133 -2.15 10.65 0.83
CA ASN A 133 -2.04 11.81 -0.03
C ASN A 133 -1.30 12.91 0.74
N LYS A 134 -1.32 14.14 0.23
CA LYS A 134 -0.59 15.24 0.86
C LYS A 134 -1.14 15.63 2.25
N ASP A 135 -2.37 15.24 2.56
CA ASP A 135 -3.06 15.70 3.78
C ASP A 135 -3.14 14.63 4.87
N ALA A 136 -3.18 13.35 4.49
CA ALA A 136 -3.47 12.28 5.45
C ALA A 136 -2.90 10.94 5.02
N ILE A 137 -2.82 10.04 6.00
CA ILE A 137 -2.56 8.63 5.80
C ILE A 137 -3.82 7.89 6.22
N TRP A 138 -4.28 6.96 5.40
CA TRP A 138 -5.40 6.08 5.73
C TRP A 138 -4.89 4.65 5.89
N VAL A 139 -5.37 3.96 6.92
CA VAL A 139 -5.09 2.53 7.12
C VAL A 139 -6.41 1.79 6.98
N PHE A 140 -6.46 0.84 6.06
CA PHE A 140 -7.65 0.04 5.76
C PHE A 140 -7.45 -1.36 6.31
N LYS A 141 -8.42 -1.82 7.08
CA LYS A 141 -8.43 -3.16 7.68
C LYS A 141 -9.85 -3.67 7.71
N ASN A 142 -10.08 -4.87 7.16
CA ASN A 142 -11.39 -5.51 7.17
C ASN A 142 -12.52 -4.61 6.66
N GLY A 143 -12.25 -3.84 5.63
CA GLY A 143 -13.24 -2.96 5.01
C GLY A 143 -13.39 -1.61 5.71
N GLU A 144 -12.78 -1.43 6.86
CA GLU A 144 -12.86 -0.18 7.62
C GLU A 144 -11.56 0.61 7.50
N HIS A 145 -11.61 1.88 7.82
CA HIS A 145 -10.41 2.72 7.75
C HIS A 145 -10.23 3.59 8.98
N THR A 146 -8.98 3.92 9.23
CA THR A 146 -8.59 4.92 10.22
C THR A 146 -7.74 5.97 9.50
N GLU A 147 -7.98 7.22 9.79
CA GLU A 147 -7.25 8.32 9.18
C GLU A 147 -6.28 8.93 10.17
N PHE A 148 -5.05 9.18 9.70
CA PHE A 148 -4.02 9.85 10.49
C PHE A 148 -3.62 11.12 9.78
N SER A 149 -3.66 12.24 10.50
CA SER A 149 -3.17 13.50 9.96
C SER A 149 -1.65 13.48 9.97
N ILE A 150 -1.04 13.92 8.88
CA ILE A 150 0.40 14.02 8.81
C ILE A 150 0.76 15.46 9.11
N CYS A 151 1.11 15.72 10.35
CA CYS A 151 1.54 17.04 10.75
C CYS A 151 3.06 17.15 10.70
N GLY A 152 3.49 18.13 9.99
CA GLY A 152 4.88 18.55 10.02
C GLY A 152 5.83 17.75 9.21
#